data_d0610782a933ad4dc1c73a44354d2357
#
_entry.id   d0610782a933ad4dc1c73a44354d2357
#
_cell.length_a   1.000
_cell.length_b   1.000
_cell.length_c   1.000
_cell.angle_alpha   90.00
_cell.angle_beta   90.00
_cell.angle_gamma   90.00
#
_symmetry.space_group_name_H-M   'P 1'
#
loop_
_entity.id
_entity.type
_entity.pdbx_description
1 polymer ?
#
loop_
_entity_poly.entity_id
_entity_poly.type
_entity_poly.pdbx_seq_one_letter_code
_entity_poly.pdbx_strand_id
1 'polypeptide(L)'
;MMMSKIICYKCLTILVIFFSCTSLYAEKMHGISMHGLAKYKSDFNYLDYVNPNAPKGGKLRYGVYGSFDNLNRVAFKGRKAAGLGYLNDTLMRRVWDEAFTLYGLIAEFVEIPQDRSFVTFYLNPN
;
A
#
# COMPACT_ATOMS: atom_id res chain seq x y z
N MET A 1 -23.91 44.07 -33.62
CA MET A 1 -22.59 43.98 -32.99
C MET A 1 -22.61 43.51 -31.51
N MET A 2 -23.70 43.69 -30.76
CA MET A 2 -23.84 43.30 -29.36
C MET A 2 -24.17 41.81 -29.16
N MET A 3 -24.98 41.20 -30.03
CA MET A 3 -25.35 39.77 -29.96
C MET A 3 -24.18 38.79 -30.22
N SER A 4 -23.23 39.14 -31.07
CA SER A 4 -22.05 38.31 -31.34
C SER A 4 -21.12 38.15 -30.11
N LYS A 5 -21.00 39.19 -29.29
CA LYS A 5 -20.19 39.14 -28.05
C LYS A 5 -20.83 38.28 -26.99
N ILE A 6 -22.15 38.25 -26.84
CA ILE A 6 -22.90 37.46 -25.86
C ILE A 6 -22.77 35.95 -26.19
N ILE A 7 -22.80 35.57 -27.47
CA ILE A 7 -22.63 34.20 -27.91
C ILE A 7 -21.20 33.74 -27.61
N CYS A 8 -20.19 34.56 -27.84
CA CYS A 8 -18.79 34.27 -27.55
C CYS A 8 -18.54 34.03 -26.03
N TYR A 9 -19.13 34.85 -25.16
CA TYR A 9 -19.02 34.63 -23.69
C TYR A 9 -19.72 33.36 -23.24
N LYS A 10 -20.88 33.01 -23.79
CA LYS A 10 -21.56 31.73 -23.46
C LYS A 10 -20.78 30.51 -23.94
N CYS A 11 -20.17 30.55 -25.12
CA CYS A 11 -19.30 29.50 -25.59
C CYS A 11 -18.04 29.36 -24.75
N LEU A 12 -17.44 30.46 -24.32
CA LEU A 12 -16.25 30.47 -23.47
C LEU A 12 -16.54 29.90 -22.07
N THR A 13 -17.69 30.25 -21.47
CA THR A 13 -18.10 29.69 -20.16
C THR A 13 -18.38 28.18 -20.22
N ILE A 14 -19.02 27.69 -21.28
CA ILE A 14 -19.26 26.27 -21.50
C ILE A 14 -17.92 25.51 -21.68
N LEU A 15 -16.97 26.07 -22.42
CA LEU A 15 -15.65 25.50 -22.62
C LEU A 15 -14.87 25.39 -21.29
N VAL A 16 -14.95 26.39 -20.43
CA VAL A 16 -14.28 26.37 -19.11
C VAL A 16 -14.87 25.31 -18.18
N ILE A 17 -16.19 25.11 -18.20
CA ILE A 17 -16.85 24.07 -17.38
C ILE A 17 -16.47 22.66 -17.87
N PHE A 18 -16.30 22.45 -19.17
CA PHE A 18 -15.90 21.15 -19.73
C PHE A 18 -14.45 20.77 -19.37
N PHE A 19 -13.57 21.75 -19.16
CA PHE A 19 -12.18 21.50 -18.81
C PHE A 19 -11.96 21.19 -17.33
N SER A 20 -12.97 21.39 -16.47
CA SER A 20 -12.87 21.17 -15.01
C SER A 20 -13.17 19.74 -14.57
N CYS A 21 -13.54 18.85 -15.48
CA CYS A 21 -13.81 17.44 -15.18
C CYS A 21 -12.53 16.60 -15.34
N THR A 22 -11.49 16.93 -14.59
CA THR A 22 -10.36 16.01 -14.43
C THR A 22 -10.84 14.88 -13.52
N SER A 23 -11.07 13.72 -14.12
CA SER A 23 -11.33 12.51 -13.36
C SER A 23 -10.13 12.26 -12.43
N LEU A 24 -10.34 12.39 -11.13
CA LEU A 24 -9.38 11.98 -10.11
C LEU A 24 -9.31 10.44 -10.14
N TYR A 25 -8.52 9.90 -11.04
CA TYR A 25 -8.17 8.49 -10.99
C TYR A 25 -7.18 8.29 -9.85
N ALA A 26 -7.51 7.41 -8.93
CA ALA A 26 -6.54 6.92 -7.97
C ALA A 26 -5.50 6.08 -8.72
N GLU A 27 -4.22 6.34 -8.48
CA GLU A 27 -3.13 5.61 -9.11
C GLU A 27 -2.86 4.31 -8.38
N LYS A 28 -2.63 3.22 -9.13
CA LYS A 28 -2.18 1.95 -8.57
C LYS A 28 -0.74 2.06 -8.15
N MET A 29 -0.48 1.79 -6.87
CA MET A 29 0.85 1.84 -6.26
C MET A 29 1.26 0.45 -5.79
N HIS A 30 2.52 0.06 -5.99
CA HIS A 30 3.10 -1.18 -5.45
C HIS A 30 3.53 -1.03 -3.98
N GLY A 31 3.59 0.19 -3.47
CA GLY A 31 3.93 0.51 -2.09
C GLY A 31 3.30 1.83 -1.63
N ILE A 32 3.10 1.95 -0.34
CA ILE A 32 2.57 3.16 0.31
C ILE A 32 3.65 3.73 1.21
N SER A 33 4.08 4.95 0.96
CA SER A 33 4.98 5.69 1.83
C SER A 33 4.27 6.88 2.48
N MET A 34 4.53 7.13 3.76
CA MET A 34 4.06 8.34 4.44
C MET A 34 4.85 9.58 4.04
N HIS A 35 6.08 9.42 3.59
CA HIS A 35 7.00 10.51 3.30
C HIS A 35 7.69 10.27 1.95
N GLY A 36 7.29 11.03 0.94
CA GLY A 36 7.91 10.97 -0.38
C GLY A 36 7.54 9.72 -1.19
N LEU A 37 8.41 9.34 -2.09
CA LEU A 37 8.25 8.17 -2.94
C LEU A 37 8.87 6.93 -2.28
N ALA A 38 8.27 5.77 -2.53
CA ALA A 38 8.81 4.48 -2.09
C ALA A 38 10.21 4.24 -2.72
N LYS A 39 11.15 3.75 -1.92
CA LYS A 39 12.54 3.50 -2.31
C LYS A 39 12.65 2.45 -3.42
N TYR A 40 11.94 1.34 -3.25
CA TYR A 40 11.97 0.24 -4.20
C TYR A 40 10.94 0.48 -5.31
N LYS A 41 11.32 0.23 -6.55
CA LYS A 41 10.44 0.29 -7.71
C LYS A 41 9.55 -0.95 -7.78
N SER A 42 8.52 -0.93 -8.62
CA SER A 42 7.58 -2.05 -8.77
C SER A 42 8.21 -3.36 -9.29
N ASP A 43 9.38 -3.29 -9.88
CA ASP A 43 10.11 -4.41 -10.48
C ASP A 43 11.23 -4.96 -9.60
N PHE A 44 11.31 -4.54 -8.32
CA PHE A 44 12.35 -5.05 -7.42
C PHE A 44 12.17 -6.55 -7.14
N ASN A 45 13.29 -7.28 -7.16
CA ASN A 45 13.28 -8.73 -6.93
C ASN A 45 13.68 -9.10 -5.50
N TYR A 46 14.44 -8.27 -4.82
CA TYR A 46 14.87 -8.45 -3.43
C TYR A 46 15.16 -7.10 -2.78
N LEU A 47 15.13 -7.10 -1.46
CA LEU A 47 15.45 -5.92 -0.64
C LEU A 47 16.96 -5.81 -0.47
N ASP A 48 17.52 -4.60 -0.41
CA ASP A 48 18.96 -4.35 -0.39
C ASP A 48 19.71 -5.03 0.77
N TYR A 49 19.02 -5.27 1.87
CA TYR A 49 19.59 -5.93 3.06
C TYR A 49 19.45 -7.47 3.04
N VAL A 50 18.89 -8.05 1.99
CA VAL A 50 18.67 -9.50 1.86
C VAL A 50 19.69 -10.11 0.91
N ASN A 51 20.30 -11.21 1.31
CA ASN A 51 21.11 -12.01 0.40
C ASN A 51 20.20 -12.95 -0.43
N PRO A 52 20.02 -12.73 -1.74
CA PRO A 52 19.16 -13.57 -2.58
C PRO A 52 19.67 -15.00 -2.73
N ASN A 53 20.98 -15.21 -2.53
CA ASN A 53 21.64 -16.51 -2.64
C ASN A 53 21.72 -17.25 -1.30
N ALA A 54 21.12 -16.74 -0.24
CA ALA A 54 21.10 -17.40 1.05
C ALA A 54 20.39 -18.75 0.96
N PRO A 55 20.92 -19.83 1.56
CA PRO A 55 20.25 -21.12 1.58
C PRO A 55 18.91 -21.01 2.28
N LYS A 56 17.90 -21.66 1.71
CA LYS A 56 16.54 -21.70 2.26
C LYS A 56 16.42 -22.83 3.28
N GLY A 57 15.72 -22.56 4.38
CA GLY A 57 15.43 -23.55 5.41
C GLY A 57 16.29 -23.41 6.66
N GLY A 58 16.33 -24.47 7.47
CA GLY A 58 17.01 -24.49 8.76
C GLY A 58 16.06 -24.33 9.95
N LYS A 59 16.65 -24.18 11.15
CA LYS A 59 15.91 -24.00 12.40
C LYS A 59 16.38 -22.73 13.12
N LEU A 60 15.46 -21.82 13.34
CA LEU A 60 15.67 -20.60 14.10
C LEU A 60 15.04 -20.74 15.49
N ARG A 61 15.81 -20.48 16.55
CA ARG A 61 15.32 -20.49 17.94
C ARG A 61 15.39 -19.08 18.50
N TYR A 62 14.23 -18.56 18.90
CA TYR A 62 14.13 -17.28 19.59
C TYR A 62 13.92 -17.47 21.07
N GLY A 63 14.69 -16.74 21.88
CA GLY A 63 14.39 -16.53 23.28
C GLY A 63 13.51 -15.27 23.42
N VAL A 64 12.36 -15.42 24.08
CA VAL A 64 11.44 -14.32 24.34
C VAL A 64 11.13 -14.29 25.83
N TYR A 65 11.25 -13.11 26.44
CA TYR A 65 10.89 -12.91 27.85
C TYR A 65 9.36 -12.87 28.01
N GLY A 66 8.87 -13.59 29.01
CA GLY A 66 7.46 -13.63 29.37
C GLY A 66 6.84 -15.02 29.24
N SER A 67 5.52 -15.07 29.28
CA SER A 67 4.72 -16.29 29.16
C SER A 67 3.54 -16.06 28.23
N PHE A 68 2.84 -17.13 27.87
CA PHE A 68 1.61 -17.07 27.08
C PHE A 68 0.59 -18.08 27.62
N ASP A 69 -0.66 -17.81 27.39
CA ASP A 69 -1.79 -18.69 27.70
C ASP A 69 -2.65 -18.98 26.46
N ASN A 70 -2.29 -18.40 25.32
CA ASN A 70 -3.11 -18.46 24.13
C ASN A 70 -2.27 -18.53 22.84
N LEU A 71 -2.59 -19.50 22.00
CA LEU A 71 -2.01 -19.65 20.65
C LEU A 71 -2.89 -19.03 19.55
N ASN A 72 -4.03 -18.46 19.89
CA ASN A 72 -4.89 -17.80 18.92
C ASN A 72 -4.42 -16.35 18.69
N ARG A 73 -3.94 -16.06 17.47
CA ARG A 73 -3.46 -14.73 17.06
C ARG A 73 -4.51 -13.63 17.22
N VAL A 74 -5.80 -13.94 17.04
CA VAL A 74 -6.90 -12.98 17.04
C VAL A 74 -7.70 -12.96 18.34
N ALA A 75 -7.27 -13.68 19.38
CA ALA A 75 -7.95 -13.69 20.66
C ALA A 75 -7.97 -12.28 21.29
N PHE A 76 -9.13 -11.87 21.78
CA PHE A 76 -9.29 -10.58 22.46
C PHE A 76 -8.78 -10.60 23.90
N LYS A 77 -8.78 -11.77 24.54
CA LYS A 77 -8.36 -11.97 25.93
C LYS A 77 -7.16 -12.89 25.98
N GLY A 78 -6.41 -12.77 27.08
CA GLY A 78 -5.23 -13.60 27.32
C GLY A 78 -3.95 -13.00 26.72
N ARG A 79 -2.86 -13.72 26.93
CA ARG A 79 -1.52 -13.36 26.48
C ARG A 79 -1.12 -14.26 25.31
N LYS A 80 -1.04 -13.67 24.13
CA LYS A 80 -0.70 -14.39 22.89
C LYS A 80 0.76 -14.86 22.92
N ALA A 81 1.02 -16.05 22.37
CA ALA A 81 2.39 -16.52 22.16
C ALA A 81 3.16 -15.61 21.21
N ALA A 82 4.45 -15.40 21.47
CA ALA A 82 5.34 -14.70 20.57
C ALA A 82 5.52 -15.51 19.28
N GLY A 83 5.70 -14.81 18.14
CA GLY A 83 5.95 -15.46 16.85
C GLY A 83 4.69 -15.82 16.06
N LEU A 84 3.49 -15.69 16.62
CA LEU A 84 2.24 -15.99 15.87
C LEU A 84 2.04 -15.09 14.63
N GLY A 85 2.73 -13.94 14.56
CA GLY A 85 2.74 -13.07 13.39
C GLY A 85 3.40 -13.67 12.16
N TYR A 86 4.24 -14.70 12.33
CA TYR A 86 4.91 -15.39 11.23
C TYR A 86 4.10 -16.53 10.60
N LEU A 87 2.94 -16.86 11.18
CA LEU A 87 2.09 -17.95 10.67
C LEU A 87 1.25 -17.56 9.46
N ASN A 88 1.02 -16.28 9.25
CA ASN A 88 0.18 -15.78 8.17
C ASN A 88 0.83 -14.57 7.53
N ASP A 89 0.76 -14.49 6.22
CA ASP A 89 1.14 -13.31 5.48
C ASP A 89 0.08 -12.20 5.59
N THR A 90 0.50 -10.98 5.34
CA THR A 90 -0.33 -9.78 5.35
C THR A 90 -0.49 -9.24 3.94
N LEU A 91 -1.51 -8.42 3.70
CA LEU A 91 -1.71 -7.79 2.39
C LEU A 91 -0.48 -6.99 1.97
N MET A 92 0.09 -6.25 2.91
CA MET A 92 1.31 -5.46 2.72
C MET A 92 2.26 -5.67 3.89
N ARG A 93 3.55 -5.45 3.67
CA ARG A 93 4.60 -5.65 4.68
C ARG A 93 5.52 -4.45 4.78
N ARG A 94 5.94 -4.15 6.01
CA ARG A 94 6.98 -3.16 6.29
C ARG A 94 8.35 -3.72 5.96
N VAL A 95 9.22 -2.88 5.41
CA VAL A 95 10.65 -3.16 5.21
C VAL A 95 11.49 -2.48 6.30
N TRP A 96 12.71 -2.98 6.54
CA TRP A 96 13.54 -2.53 7.67
C TRP A 96 14.37 -1.29 7.35
N ASP A 97 14.68 -1.08 6.08
CA ASP A 97 15.55 -0.01 5.59
C ASP A 97 14.80 1.23 5.09
N GLU A 98 13.48 1.23 5.23
CA GLU A 98 12.63 2.36 4.89
C GLU A 98 11.52 2.54 5.93
N ALA A 99 11.63 3.62 6.69
CA ALA A 99 10.66 3.92 7.73
C ALA A 99 9.31 4.35 7.14
N PHE A 100 8.22 3.93 7.77
CA PHE A 100 6.85 4.32 7.43
C PHE A 100 6.43 3.98 5.99
N THR A 101 7.04 2.95 5.40
CA THR A 101 6.68 2.46 4.07
C THR A 101 6.22 1.00 4.15
N LEU A 102 5.19 0.68 3.38
CA LEU A 102 4.63 -0.64 3.21
C LEU A 102 4.70 -1.04 1.75
N TYR A 103 5.16 -2.25 1.48
CA TYR A 103 5.16 -2.86 0.15
C TYR A 103 4.17 -4.01 0.09
N GLY A 104 3.64 -4.26 -1.09
CA GLY A 104 2.75 -5.39 -1.33
C GLY A 104 3.41 -6.72 -0.98
N LEU A 105 2.62 -7.66 -0.43
CA LEU A 105 3.01 -9.04 -0.17
C LEU A 105 1.96 -9.99 -0.77
N ILE A 106 0.77 -10.12 -0.16
CA ILE A 106 -0.37 -10.80 -0.82
C ILE A 106 -0.99 -9.88 -1.87
N ALA A 107 -1.03 -8.57 -1.61
CA ALA A 107 -1.45 -7.59 -2.60
C ALA A 107 -0.26 -7.23 -3.51
N GLU A 108 -0.50 -7.22 -4.81
CA GLU A 108 0.45 -6.73 -5.81
C GLU A 108 0.44 -5.20 -5.88
N PHE A 109 -0.78 -4.63 -5.89
CA PHE A 109 -0.99 -3.18 -5.92
C PHE A 109 -2.01 -2.74 -4.89
N VAL A 110 -1.93 -1.48 -4.55
CA VAL A 110 -2.91 -0.77 -3.73
C VAL A 110 -3.32 0.51 -4.43
N GLU A 111 -4.57 0.88 -4.28
CA GLU A 111 -5.15 2.10 -4.82
C GLU A 111 -5.81 2.87 -3.70
N ILE A 112 -5.43 4.13 -3.55
CA ILE A 112 -5.96 5.04 -2.53
C ILE A 112 -6.32 6.36 -3.23
N PRO A 113 -7.58 6.77 -3.27
CA PRO A 113 -7.96 8.05 -3.85
C PRO A 113 -7.45 9.20 -2.97
N GLN A 114 -7.36 10.39 -3.55
CA GLN A 114 -6.84 11.57 -2.83
C GLN A 114 -7.68 11.95 -1.62
N ASP A 115 -8.99 11.73 -1.67
CA ASP A 115 -9.92 11.95 -0.56
C ASP A 115 -9.85 10.87 0.53
N ARG A 116 -9.08 9.78 0.28
CA ARG A 116 -8.88 8.63 1.17
C ARG A 116 -10.20 7.97 1.61
N SER A 117 -11.23 8.04 0.80
CA SER A 117 -12.56 7.48 1.10
C SER A 117 -12.57 5.94 1.11
N PHE A 118 -11.67 5.31 0.37
CA PHE A 118 -11.51 3.84 0.33
C PHE A 118 -10.06 3.44 0.09
N VAL A 119 -9.78 2.15 0.25
CA VAL A 119 -8.53 1.51 -0.15
C VAL A 119 -8.86 0.23 -0.90
N THR A 120 -8.34 0.07 -2.10
CA THR A 120 -8.50 -1.14 -2.90
C THR A 120 -7.18 -1.89 -2.96
N PHE A 121 -7.21 -3.18 -2.60
CA PHE A 121 -6.06 -4.08 -2.74
C PHE A 121 -6.28 -5.01 -3.93
N TYR A 122 -5.33 -5.01 -4.85
CA TYR A 122 -5.28 -5.94 -5.97
C TYR A 122 -4.39 -7.10 -5.57
N LEU A 123 -4.99 -8.27 -5.39
CA LEU A 123 -4.27 -9.45 -4.94
C LEU A 123 -3.42 -10.04 -6.05
N ASN A 124 -2.25 -10.58 -5.68
CA ASN A 124 -1.42 -11.34 -6.61
C ASN A 124 -2.17 -12.63 -7.00
N PRO A 125 -2.32 -12.94 -8.28
CA PRO A 125 -3.05 -14.12 -8.75
C PRO A 125 -2.31 -15.45 -8.53
N ASN A 126 -1.00 -15.43 -8.14
CA ASN A 126 -0.14 -16.61 -7.97
C ASN A 126 -0.05 -17.07 -6.51
#